data_8c904a386c13310c639f851fad6572e7
#
_entry.id   8c904a386c13310c639f851fad6572e7
#
_cell.length_a   1.000
_cell.length_b   1.000
_cell.length_c   1.000
_cell.angle_alpha   90.00
_cell.angle_beta   90.00
_cell.angle_gamma   90.00
#
_symmetry.space_group_name_H-M   'P 1'
#
loop_
_entity.id
_entity.type
_entity.pdbx_description
1 polymer ?
#
loop_
_entity_poly.entity_id
_entity_poly.type
_entity_poly.pdbx_seq_one_letter_code
_entity_poly.pdbx_strand_id
1 'polypeptide(L)'
;MSSAYTLQHPFHIFQKPEESISIQHTIGADIIMQLDDVGSSINRDSSHSLLVTSSIYPVSSLTTGSRVEEAMTRSVRWLDRCIAQHERSRKKDSQNLFAIVQGGLDPSLRDRCLDEMIARRNAVAGYAIGGLSGGEEKGS
;
A
#
# COMPACT_ATOMS: atom_id res chain seq x y z
N MET A 1 34.02 29.47 -16.21
CA MET A 1 33.60 28.96 -14.87
C MET A 1 32.09 28.83 -14.91
N SER A 2 31.62 27.65 -15.17
CA SER A 2 30.17 27.35 -15.29
C SER A 2 29.78 26.49 -14.09
N SER A 3 29.00 27.07 -13.19
CA SER A 3 28.49 26.42 -11.99
C SER A 3 27.24 25.63 -12.40
N ALA A 4 27.38 24.33 -12.45
CA ALA A 4 26.24 23.41 -12.65
C ALA A 4 25.43 23.33 -11.36
N TYR A 5 24.30 24.01 -11.28
CA TYR A 5 23.32 23.80 -10.24
C TYR A 5 22.58 22.49 -10.52
N THR A 6 22.98 21.45 -9.84
CA THR A 6 22.23 20.20 -9.80
C THR A 6 21.01 20.42 -8.90
N LEU A 7 19.87 20.65 -9.50
CA LEU A 7 18.58 20.65 -8.82
C LEU A 7 18.20 19.20 -8.50
N GLN A 8 18.68 18.69 -7.37
CA GLN A 8 18.15 17.46 -6.76
C GLN A 8 16.97 17.85 -5.87
N HIS A 9 15.79 18.01 -6.46
CA HIS A 9 14.55 17.92 -5.70
C HIS A 9 13.96 16.53 -5.92
N PRO A 10 13.90 15.69 -4.88
CA PRO A 10 13.09 14.50 -4.95
C PRO A 10 11.63 14.96 -4.97
N PHE A 11 11.03 14.99 -6.15
CA PHE A 11 9.59 15.09 -6.27
C PHE A 11 8.99 13.82 -5.68
N HIS A 12 8.67 13.84 -4.40
CA HIS A 12 7.79 12.84 -3.82
C HIS A 12 6.38 13.11 -4.36
N ILE A 13 6.05 12.48 -5.46
CA ILE A 13 4.68 12.48 -5.97
C ILE A 13 3.90 11.59 -5.02
N PHE A 14 3.17 12.20 -4.09
CA PHE A 14 2.19 11.49 -3.27
C PHE A 14 0.96 11.20 -4.12
N GLN A 15 0.92 10.04 -4.73
CA GLN A 15 -0.22 9.61 -5.51
C GLN A 15 -1.41 9.33 -4.58
N LYS A 16 -2.56 9.93 -4.89
CA LYS A 16 -3.82 9.66 -4.20
C LYS A 16 -4.56 8.49 -4.85
N PRO A 17 -5.41 7.76 -4.10
CA PRO A 17 -6.20 6.67 -4.66
C PRO A 17 -7.02 7.08 -5.90
N GLU A 18 -7.63 8.26 -5.87
CA GLU A 18 -8.43 8.78 -6.98
C GLU A 18 -7.56 9.06 -8.23
N GLU A 19 -6.35 9.57 -8.03
CA GLU A 19 -5.40 9.84 -9.11
C GLU A 19 -4.91 8.54 -9.74
N SER A 20 -4.61 7.53 -8.91
CA SER A 20 -4.21 6.20 -9.38
C SER A 20 -5.28 5.60 -10.30
N ILE A 21 -6.54 5.62 -9.88
CA ILE A 21 -7.66 5.13 -10.69
C ILE A 21 -7.83 5.95 -11.96
N SER A 22 -7.73 7.27 -11.89
CA SER A 22 -7.85 8.15 -13.08
C SER A 22 -6.77 7.88 -14.12
N ILE A 23 -5.54 7.62 -13.69
CA ILE A 23 -4.43 7.25 -14.57
C ILE A 23 -4.73 5.91 -15.26
N GLN A 24 -5.16 4.90 -14.51
CA GLN A 24 -5.50 3.58 -15.05
C GLN A 24 -6.69 3.64 -16.01
N HIS A 25 -7.68 4.50 -15.73
CA HIS A 25 -8.77 4.79 -16.66
C HIS A 25 -8.25 5.38 -17.99
N THR A 26 -7.26 6.26 -17.93
CA THR A 26 -6.65 6.89 -19.12
C THR A 26 -5.84 5.89 -19.93
N ILE A 27 -5.11 5.00 -19.28
CA ILE A 27 -4.36 3.92 -19.92
C ILE A 27 -5.32 2.95 -20.63
N GLY A 28 -6.51 2.71 -20.08
CA GLY A 28 -7.53 1.86 -20.70
C GLY A 28 -7.29 0.36 -20.50
N ALA A 29 -6.64 -0.04 -19.42
CA ALA A 29 -6.45 -1.45 -19.08
C ALA A 29 -7.79 -2.12 -18.74
N ASP A 30 -7.95 -3.40 -19.10
CA ASP A 30 -9.14 -4.19 -18.78
C ASP A 30 -9.26 -4.51 -17.29
N ILE A 31 -8.13 -4.67 -16.61
CA ILE A 31 -8.01 -4.89 -15.18
C ILE A 31 -7.25 -3.70 -14.59
N ILE A 32 -7.83 -3.08 -13.58
CA ILE A 32 -7.24 -2.00 -12.82
C ILE A 32 -7.16 -2.37 -11.35
N MET A 33 -6.14 -1.85 -10.66
CA MET A 33 -5.86 -2.20 -9.28
C MET A 33 -6.13 -1.01 -8.36
N GLN A 34 -6.60 -1.29 -7.15
CA GLN A 34 -6.61 -0.26 -6.12
C GLN A 34 -5.19 0.26 -5.85
N LEU A 35 -5.07 1.48 -5.32
CA LEU A 35 -3.83 1.90 -4.65
C LEU A 35 -3.78 1.27 -3.26
N ASP A 36 -2.65 0.66 -2.90
CA ASP A 36 -2.44 0.02 -1.62
C ASP A 36 -1.18 0.54 -0.91
N ASP A 37 -1.08 0.29 0.38
CA ASP A 37 0.12 0.55 1.18
C ASP A 37 0.77 -0.79 1.55
N VAL A 38 1.98 -1.00 1.05
CA VAL A 38 2.76 -2.20 1.33
C VAL A 38 3.64 -1.95 2.55
N GLY A 39 3.23 -2.44 3.71
CA GLY A 39 4.11 -2.49 4.88
C GLY A 39 5.26 -3.47 4.63
N SER A 40 6.51 -3.03 4.80
CA SER A 40 7.65 -3.96 4.73
C SER A 40 7.52 -5.00 5.85
N SER A 41 7.49 -6.28 5.48
CA SER A 41 7.49 -7.39 6.43
C SER A 41 8.88 -7.69 6.99
N ILE A 42 9.92 -7.03 6.48
CA ILE A 42 11.29 -7.19 6.97
C ILE A 42 11.65 -6.00 7.86
N ASN A 43 12.00 -6.30 9.10
CA ASN A 43 12.65 -5.34 10.00
C ASN A 43 14.04 -5.00 9.46
N ARG A 44 14.18 -3.90 8.73
CA ARG A 44 15.50 -3.35 8.40
C ARG A 44 16.12 -2.54 9.54
N ASP A 45 15.43 -2.36 10.65
CA ASP A 45 15.84 -1.44 11.72
C ASP A 45 16.64 -2.09 12.85
N SER A 46 17.06 -3.34 12.74
CA SER A 46 17.91 -3.95 13.78
C SER A 46 19.36 -3.47 13.76
N SER A 47 19.80 -2.71 12.73
CA SER A 47 21.23 -2.34 12.55
C SER A 47 21.56 -0.88 12.77
N HIS A 48 20.59 0.02 12.91
CA HIS A 48 20.84 1.46 13.05
C HIS A 48 20.35 2.10 14.34
N SER A 49 19.80 1.33 15.28
CA SER A 49 19.23 1.88 16.52
C SER A 49 20.22 1.94 17.70
N LEU A 50 21.53 1.82 17.47
CA LEU A 50 22.52 1.89 18.57
C LEU A 50 23.17 3.26 18.78
N LEU A 51 22.77 4.31 18.09
CA LEU A 51 23.42 5.64 18.20
C LEU A 51 22.48 6.83 18.39
N VAL A 52 21.28 6.66 18.93
CA VAL A 52 20.53 7.82 19.44
C VAL A 52 20.36 7.68 20.95
N THR A 53 21.41 8.14 21.62
CA THR A 53 21.41 8.42 23.05
C THR A 53 20.36 9.44 23.44
N SER A 54 19.56 9.06 24.45
CA SER A 54 19.06 9.97 25.49
C SER A 54 18.14 11.09 25.04
N SER A 55 16.85 10.81 24.95
CA SER A 55 15.84 11.78 25.35
C SER A 55 14.51 11.09 25.70
N ILE A 56 14.24 10.99 26.96
CA ILE A 56 13.06 11.18 27.83
C ILE A 56 11.66 10.99 27.21
N TYR A 57 11.47 10.07 26.29
CA TYR A 57 10.13 9.55 25.98
C TYR A 57 10.19 8.03 25.98
N PRO A 58 9.26 7.36 26.67
CA PRO A 58 9.18 5.91 26.57
C PRO A 58 8.85 5.58 25.11
N VAL A 59 9.81 5.04 24.39
CA VAL A 59 9.59 4.39 23.10
C VAL A 59 8.77 3.15 23.43
N SER A 60 7.45 3.35 23.47
CA SER A 60 6.53 2.23 23.46
C SER A 60 6.82 1.46 22.17
N SER A 61 7.23 0.22 22.35
CA SER A 61 7.66 -0.73 21.34
C SER A 61 6.78 -0.62 20.08
N LEU A 62 7.29 0.06 19.05
CA LEU A 62 6.78 -0.07 17.70
C LEU A 62 7.14 -1.48 17.22
N THR A 63 6.31 -2.44 17.62
CA THR A 63 6.40 -3.79 17.12
C THR A 63 6.13 -3.78 15.62
N THR A 64 6.87 -4.54 14.87
CA THR A 64 6.72 -4.73 13.41
C THR A 64 5.27 -4.98 13.01
N GLY A 65 4.46 -5.57 13.89
CA GLY A 65 3.03 -5.78 13.71
C GLY A 65 2.22 -4.49 13.51
N SER A 66 2.56 -3.40 14.21
CA SER A 66 1.76 -2.18 14.14
C SER A 66 1.88 -1.46 12.78
N ARG A 67 3.05 -1.48 12.12
CA ARG A 67 3.23 -0.85 10.79
C ARG A 67 2.52 -1.65 9.69
N VAL A 68 2.57 -2.97 9.74
CA VAL A 68 1.87 -3.84 8.78
C VAL A 68 0.36 -3.73 8.95
N GLU A 69 -0.13 -3.70 10.19
CA GLU A 69 -1.54 -3.49 10.49
C GLU A 69 -2.03 -2.11 10.04
N GLU A 70 -1.26 -1.07 10.27
CA GLU A 70 -1.58 0.28 9.79
C GLU A 70 -1.65 0.33 8.26
N ALA A 71 -0.69 -0.28 7.56
CA ALA A 71 -0.64 -0.35 6.12
C ALA A 71 -1.86 -1.12 5.55
N MET A 72 -2.20 -2.25 6.15
CA MET A 72 -3.40 -3.02 5.80
C MET A 72 -4.66 -2.18 5.98
N THR A 73 -4.84 -1.55 7.13
CA THR A 73 -6.01 -0.72 7.43
C THR A 73 -6.10 0.50 6.48
N ARG A 74 -4.95 1.07 6.12
CA ARG A 74 -4.87 2.17 5.14
C ARG A 74 -5.27 1.70 3.76
N SER A 75 -4.82 0.52 3.34
CA SER A 75 -5.19 -0.07 2.05
C SER A 75 -6.70 -0.30 1.95
N VAL A 76 -7.36 -0.73 3.02
CA VAL A 76 -8.83 -0.85 3.06
C VAL A 76 -9.51 0.51 2.86
N ARG A 77 -9.09 1.55 3.57
CA ARG A 77 -9.64 2.90 3.40
C ARG A 77 -9.39 3.46 2.00
N TRP A 78 -8.24 3.13 1.41
CA TRP A 78 -7.91 3.55 0.05
C TRP A 78 -8.75 2.81 -1.00
N LEU A 79 -9.11 1.55 -0.74
CA LEU A 79 -10.05 0.82 -1.59
C LEU A 79 -11.40 1.55 -1.68
N ASP A 80 -11.96 2.03 -0.57
CA ASP A 80 -13.21 2.80 -0.59
C ASP A 80 -13.13 4.03 -1.49
N ARG A 81 -11.99 4.72 -1.48
CA ARG A 81 -11.73 5.88 -2.33
C ARG A 81 -11.58 5.49 -3.82
N CYS A 82 -10.88 4.37 -4.08
CA CYS A 82 -10.75 3.82 -5.43
C CYS A 82 -12.12 3.43 -6.01
N ILE A 83 -12.95 2.73 -5.22
CA ILE A 83 -14.31 2.36 -5.60
C ILE A 83 -15.13 3.61 -5.93
N ALA A 84 -15.13 4.62 -5.05
CA ALA A 84 -15.88 5.85 -5.26
C ALA A 84 -15.45 6.56 -6.55
N GLN A 85 -14.17 6.58 -6.89
CA GLN A 85 -13.67 7.17 -8.13
C GLN A 85 -14.04 6.34 -9.36
N HIS A 86 -13.96 5.02 -9.25
CA HIS A 86 -14.31 4.10 -10.34
C HIS A 86 -15.80 4.18 -10.69
N GLU A 87 -16.67 4.16 -9.68
CA GLU A 87 -18.13 4.23 -9.83
C GLU A 87 -18.63 5.53 -10.50
N ARG A 88 -17.91 6.63 -10.34
CA ARG A 88 -18.23 7.92 -11.00
C ARG A 88 -17.85 7.95 -12.47
N SER A 89 -17.06 7.01 -12.94
CA SER A 89 -16.56 6.96 -14.30
C SER A 89 -17.42 6.05 -15.18
N ARG A 90 -17.57 6.42 -16.45
CA ARG A 90 -18.12 5.52 -17.48
C ARG A 90 -17.25 4.29 -17.74
N LYS A 91 -16.00 4.32 -17.28
CA LYS A 91 -15.06 3.21 -17.42
C LYS A 91 -15.42 2.00 -16.55
N LYS A 92 -16.29 2.16 -15.55
CA LYS A 92 -16.78 1.07 -14.71
C LYS A 92 -17.44 -0.06 -15.50
N ASP A 93 -18.00 0.25 -16.67
CA ASP A 93 -18.66 -0.73 -17.54
C ASP A 93 -17.68 -1.52 -18.43
N SER A 94 -16.42 -1.07 -18.53
CA SER A 94 -15.40 -1.62 -19.42
C SER A 94 -14.10 -2.01 -18.73
N GLN A 95 -13.87 -1.59 -17.50
CA GLN A 95 -12.68 -1.89 -16.73
C GLN A 95 -13.06 -2.55 -15.40
N ASN A 96 -12.27 -3.51 -14.97
CA ASN A 96 -12.54 -4.34 -13.79
C ASN A 96 -11.61 -3.91 -12.65
N LEU A 97 -12.18 -3.32 -11.60
CA LEU A 97 -11.41 -2.95 -10.40
C LEU A 97 -11.15 -4.16 -9.52
N PHE A 98 -9.90 -4.40 -9.17
CA PHE A 98 -9.48 -5.46 -8.26
C PHE A 98 -9.00 -4.87 -6.93
N ALA A 99 -9.46 -5.47 -5.84
CA ALA A 99 -8.96 -5.21 -4.49
C ALA A 99 -7.66 -5.97 -4.23
N ILE A 100 -6.82 -5.48 -3.32
CA ILE A 100 -5.53 -6.11 -2.97
C ILE A 100 -5.54 -6.51 -1.50
N VAL A 101 -5.45 -7.81 -1.23
CA VAL A 101 -5.36 -8.35 0.13
C VAL A 101 -3.95 -8.11 0.67
N GLN A 102 -3.85 -7.34 1.76
CA GLN A 102 -2.64 -7.00 2.47
C GLN A 102 -2.58 -7.70 3.84
N GLY A 103 -1.52 -7.46 4.62
CA GLY A 103 -1.31 -8.05 5.95
C GLY A 103 0.06 -8.73 6.11
N GLY A 104 0.95 -8.53 5.13
CA GLY A 104 2.30 -9.13 5.14
C GLY A 104 2.24 -10.64 5.24
N LEU A 105 3.09 -11.21 6.10
CA LEU A 105 3.14 -12.64 6.37
C LEU A 105 2.31 -13.05 7.62
N ASP A 106 1.51 -12.13 8.17
CA ASP A 106 0.66 -12.41 9.34
C ASP A 106 -0.71 -12.94 8.88
N PRO A 107 -1.04 -14.23 9.14
CA PRO A 107 -2.31 -14.80 8.73
C PRO A 107 -3.53 -14.08 9.31
N SER A 108 -3.47 -13.64 10.57
CA SER A 108 -4.58 -12.95 11.23
C SER A 108 -4.89 -11.59 10.58
N LEU A 109 -3.85 -10.85 10.21
CA LEU A 109 -4.01 -9.58 9.49
C LEU A 109 -4.54 -9.82 8.07
N ARG A 110 -4.11 -10.89 7.42
CA ARG A 110 -4.60 -11.27 6.10
C ARG A 110 -6.07 -11.65 6.11
N ASP A 111 -6.48 -12.45 7.10
CA ASP A 111 -7.89 -12.82 7.28
C ASP A 111 -8.76 -11.59 7.53
N ARG A 112 -8.34 -10.68 8.42
CA ARG A 112 -9.04 -9.41 8.68
C ARG A 112 -9.12 -8.55 7.41
N CYS A 113 -8.04 -8.46 6.65
CA CYS A 113 -8.03 -7.72 5.40
C CYS A 113 -9.01 -8.34 4.40
N LEU A 114 -9.00 -9.66 4.28
CA LEU A 114 -9.89 -10.39 3.38
C LEU A 114 -11.36 -10.18 3.75
N ASP A 115 -11.73 -10.22 5.03
CA ASP A 115 -13.08 -9.95 5.51
C ASP A 115 -13.56 -8.55 5.09
N GLU A 116 -12.70 -7.54 5.25
CA GLU A 116 -12.96 -6.16 4.82
C GLU A 116 -13.13 -6.05 3.29
N MET A 117 -12.32 -6.79 2.52
CA MET A 117 -12.43 -6.83 1.06
C MET A 117 -13.73 -7.53 0.62
N ILE A 118 -14.10 -8.64 1.27
CA ILE A 118 -15.34 -9.39 0.99
C ILE A 118 -16.58 -8.54 1.30
N ALA A 119 -16.54 -7.71 2.34
CA ALA A 119 -17.62 -6.76 2.62
C ALA A 119 -17.90 -5.80 1.45
N ARG A 120 -16.91 -5.58 0.58
CA ARG A 120 -16.96 -4.72 -0.61
C ARG A 120 -17.08 -5.49 -1.93
N ARG A 121 -17.35 -6.80 -1.88
CA ARG A 121 -17.34 -7.71 -3.05
C ARG A 121 -18.20 -7.26 -4.23
N ASN A 122 -19.29 -6.52 -3.98
CA ASN A 122 -20.20 -6.07 -5.04
C ASN A 122 -19.65 -4.88 -5.85
N ALA A 123 -18.57 -4.24 -5.35
CA ALA A 123 -17.94 -3.08 -5.98
C ALA A 123 -16.60 -3.40 -6.62
N VAL A 124 -16.13 -4.64 -6.54
CA VAL A 124 -14.87 -5.09 -7.13
C VAL A 124 -15.11 -6.33 -8.00
N ALA A 125 -14.32 -6.46 -9.06
CA ALA A 125 -14.45 -7.60 -9.99
C ALA A 125 -13.60 -8.81 -9.56
N GLY A 126 -12.63 -8.60 -8.67
CA GLY A 126 -11.74 -9.66 -8.20
C GLY A 126 -10.76 -9.19 -7.14
N TYR A 127 -9.86 -10.09 -6.78
CA TYR A 127 -8.88 -9.88 -5.71
C TYR A 127 -7.48 -10.24 -6.17
N ALA A 128 -6.51 -9.43 -5.78
CA ALA A 128 -5.09 -9.72 -5.88
C ALA A 128 -4.51 -10.02 -4.50
N ILE A 129 -3.46 -10.80 -4.46
CA ILE A 129 -2.73 -11.12 -3.23
C ILE A 129 -1.47 -10.29 -3.20
N GLY A 130 -1.41 -9.33 -2.26
CA GLY A 130 -0.28 -8.44 -2.07
C GLY A 130 0.53 -8.75 -0.81
N GLY A 131 1.62 -7.98 -0.61
CA GLY A 131 2.41 -8.00 0.62
C GLY A 131 3.29 -9.22 0.83
N LEU A 132 3.54 -10.06 -0.18
CA LEU A 132 4.34 -11.29 -0.05
C LEU A 132 5.81 -11.11 -0.46
N SER A 133 6.16 -10.04 -1.16
CA SER A 133 7.50 -9.81 -1.73
C SER A 133 8.52 -9.31 -0.71
N GLY A 134 8.60 -9.85 0.46
CA GLY A 134 9.55 -9.37 1.48
C GLY A 134 10.01 -10.46 2.43
N GLY A 135 9.57 -11.69 2.26
CA GLY A 135 9.79 -12.79 3.17
C GLY A 135 10.59 -13.98 2.62
N GLU A 136 11.07 -13.88 1.39
CA GLU A 136 11.94 -14.95 0.87
C GLU A 136 13.31 -14.84 1.52
N GLU A 137 13.63 -15.78 2.39
CA GLU A 137 15.03 -16.04 2.75
C GLU A 137 15.79 -16.33 1.47
N LYS A 138 16.83 -15.55 1.19
CA LYS A 138 17.80 -15.93 0.16
C LYS A 138 18.42 -17.23 0.61
N GLY A 139 17.97 -18.32 0.02
CA GLY A 139 18.55 -19.63 0.23
C GLY A 139 20.05 -19.55 0.01
N SER A 140 20.78 -19.96 1.00
CA SER A 140 22.23 -20.18 0.99
C SER A 140 22.61 -21.30 0.03
#